data_bfc2455e8b71599d8078829b34917e4d
#
_entry.id   bfc2455e8b71599d8078829b34917e4d
#
_cell.length_a   1.000
_cell.length_b   1.000
_cell.length_c   1.000
_cell.angle_alpha   90.00
_cell.angle_beta   90.00
_cell.angle_gamma   90.00
#
_symmetry.space_group_name_H-M   'P 1'
#
loop_
_entity.id
_entity.type
_entity.pdbx_description
1 polymer ?
#
loop_
_entity_poly.entity_id
_entity_poly.type
_entity_poly.pdbx_seq_one_letter_code
_entity_poly.pdbx_strand_id
1 'polypeptide(L)'
;DDFIDVFDRSDSMFPRCKFGDTGVCCRICSMGPCRVQPGKAGKDRGVCGANVDTIVARNFIRMVAGGAAAHSDHGRAVAEVLLAVARGHSKDYEIKDEQKAIKVALDFGIEVGDRPIGEIVLELAEMALGQYGQQEGKVKFVEKAPLKLQERWEKAGVTPRGVDREIVEIMHRTHMGVDHDYEHLLLQGARSAIGDGWGGSMIATELQDILFGTPEPIVSTVNLGVLKQEDVNIILHGHEPLLSEMIVAAANTPEMLKKAEEAGAKGITLGGICCTANEILMRHGVPPAGNFLQQEHAIMTGCVDAMIVDVQCIMPSLPQVAECFHTKIITTSPIAKMPGAQHIQFDEADAMNKAKEIVLAGIDNYKNRKGDSKIPEHKQEFI
;
A
#
# COMPACT_ATOMS: atom_id res chain seq x y z
N ASP A 1 -10.94 26.75 11.49
CA ASP A 1 -11.28 27.49 10.30
C ASP A 1 -10.06 28.13 9.62
N ASP A 2 -8.87 28.11 10.23
CA ASP A 2 -7.63 28.64 9.65
C ASP A 2 -6.64 27.52 9.29
N PHE A 3 -7.15 26.34 8.99
CA PHE A 3 -6.33 25.16 8.72
C PHE A 3 -6.18 24.94 7.22
N ILE A 4 -4.95 24.87 6.72
CA ILE A 4 -4.65 24.61 5.30
C ILE A 4 -4.63 23.09 5.08
N ASP A 5 -5.66 22.58 4.42
CA ASP A 5 -5.78 21.16 4.06
C ASP A 5 -5.21 20.82 2.66
N VAL A 6 -5.41 19.58 2.23
CA VAL A 6 -4.95 19.10 0.93
C VAL A 6 -5.59 19.85 -0.24
N PHE A 7 -6.84 20.29 -0.11
CA PHE A 7 -7.55 21.01 -1.17
C PHE A 7 -7.01 22.44 -1.29
N ASP A 8 -6.81 23.13 -0.17
CA ASP A 8 -6.19 24.47 -0.14
C ASP A 8 -4.77 24.44 -0.73
N ARG A 9 -3.98 23.41 -0.37
CA ARG A 9 -2.65 23.24 -0.95
C ARG A 9 -2.71 22.97 -2.45
N SER A 10 -3.68 22.16 -2.91
CA SER A 10 -3.89 21.91 -4.33
C SER A 10 -4.21 23.20 -5.08
N ASP A 11 -5.13 24.01 -4.54
CA ASP A 11 -5.56 25.27 -5.15
C ASP A 11 -4.41 26.29 -5.17
N SER A 12 -3.60 26.34 -4.13
CA SER A 12 -2.43 27.22 -4.06
C SER A 12 -1.34 26.90 -5.09
N MET A 13 -1.36 25.70 -5.70
CA MET A 13 -0.42 25.31 -6.76
C MET A 13 -0.79 25.92 -8.12
N PHE A 14 -1.93 26.57 -8.27
CA PHE A 14 -2.31 27.23 -9.52
C PHE A 14 -1.76 28.66 -9.60
N PRO A 15 -1.29 29.13 -10.80
CA PRO A 15 -1.13 28.32 -12.02
C PRO A 15 0.03 27.34 -11.92
N ARG A 16 -0.21 26.07 -12.30
CA ARG A 16 0.81 25.03 -12.29
C ARG A 16 1.96 25.36 -13.25
N CYS A 17 3.15 24.81 -12.95
CA CYS A 17 4.29 24.92 -13.85
C CYS A 17 3.99 24.23 -15.18
N LYS A 18 3.90 24.99 -16.27
CA LYS A 18 3.57 24.48 -17.61
C LYS A 18 4.50 23.39 -18.12
N PHE A 19 5.74 23.38 -17.67
CA PHE A 19 6.72 22.35 -18.06
C PHE A 19 6.60 21.08 -17.23
N GLY A 20 6.34 21.23 -15.94
CA GLY A 20 6.06 20.08 -15.05
C GLY A 20 4.75 19.40 -15.41
N ASP A 21 3.71 20.19 -15.66
CA ASP A 21 2.36 19.71 -15.98
C ASP A 21 2.31 18.90 -17.30
N THR A 22 3.11 19.31 -18.29
CA THR A 22 3.24 18.60 -19.58
C THR A 22 4.33 17.52 -19.60
N GLY A 23 5.08 17.36 -18.52
CA GLY A 23 6.14 16.33 -18.42
C GLY A 23 7.41 16.63 -19.24
N VAL A 24 7.58 17.84 -19.79
CA VAL A 24 8.72 18.20 -20.67
C VAL A 24 9.96 18.68 -19.92
N CYS A 25 10.01 18.48 -18.61
CA CYS A 25 11.15 18.78 -17.75
C CYS A 25 11.85 17.48 -17.35
N CYS A 26 13.15 17.38 -17.67
CA CYS A 26 13.96 16.21 -17.34
C CYS A 26 14.97 16.54 -16.22
N ARG A 27 14.99 15.69 -15.17
CA ARG A 27 15.90 15.79 -14.03
C ARG A 27 16.64 14.48 -13.75
N ILE A 28 16.85 13.67 -14.76
CA ILE A 28 17.38 12.31 -14.60
C ILE A 28 18.89 12.28 -14.34
N CYS A 29 19.64 13.25 -14.86
CA CYS A 29 21.10 13.30 -14.70
C CYS A 29 21.60 14.66 -14.21
N SER A 30 22.88 14.72 -13.82
CA SER A 30 23.53 15.92 -13.28
C SER A 30 23.73 17.04 -14.32
N MET A 31 23.58 16.75 -15.62
CA MET A 31 23.67 17.77 -16.69
C MET A 31 22.40 18.63 -16.79
N GLY A 32 21.29 18.16 -16.22
CA GLY A 32 20.04 18.90 -16.11
C GLY A 32 20.05 19.90 -14.93
N PRO A 33 18.85 20.46 -14.63
CA PRO A 33 17.55 20.15 -15.22
C PRO A 33 17.40 20.65 -16.66
N CYS A 34 16.83 19.82 -17.53
CA CYS A 34 16.53 20.19 -18.91
C CYS A 34 15.06 20.52 -19.05
N ARG A 35 14.78 21.74 -19.52
CA ARG A 35 13.45 22.21 -19.85
C ARG A 35 13.30 22.34 -21.36
N VAL A 36 12.58 21.42 -21.98
CA VAL A 36 12.44 21.33 -23.42
C VAL A 36 11.21 22.13 -23.90
N GLN A 37 11.35 22.82 -25.03
CA GLN A 37 10.29 23.60 -25.65
C GLN A 37 10.10 23.14 -27.09
N PRO A 38 9.05 22.31 -27.34
CA PRO A 38 8.79 21.79 -28.68
C PRO A 38 8.69 22.94 -29.71
N GLY A 39 9.30 22.73 -30.89
CA GLY A 39 9.27 23.69 -31.97
C GLY A 39 10.14 24.95 -31.79
N LYS A 40 10.87 25.09 -30.68
CA LYS A 40 11.79 26.20 -30.45
C LYS A 40 13.21 25.77 -30.75
N ALA A 41 13.77 26.29 -31.84
CA ALA A 41 15.14 25.98 -32.25
C ALA A 41 16.15 26.17 -31.11
N GLY A 42 17.04 25.17 -30.90
CA GLY A 42 18.04 25.14 -29.84
C GLY A 42 17.50 24.91 -28.41
N LYS A 43 16.17 24.70 -28.25
CA LYS A 43 15.52 24.35 -26.97
C LYS A 43 14.56 23.17 -27.11
N ASP A 44 14.54 22.50 -28.24
CA ASP A 44 13.69 21.38 -28.58
C ASP A 44 14.22 20.04 -28.10
N ARG A 45 15.45 20.02 -27.52
CA ARG A 45 16.12 18.84 -26.98
C ARG A 45 16.79 19.13 -25.64
N GLY A 46 16.92 18.08 -24.82
CA GLY A 46 17.75 18.13 -23.62
C GLY A 46 19.25 18.18 -23.94
N VAL A 47 20.09 18.41 -22.94
CA VAL A 47 21.55 18.48 -23.11
C VAL A 47 22.10 17.20 -23.74
N CYS A 48 21.56 16.02 -23.43
CA CYS A 48 21.94 14.73 -24.04
C CYS A 48 21.35 14.49 -25.42
N GLY A 49 20.54 15.42 -25.97
CA GLY A 49 19.87 15.27 -27.25
C GLY A 49 18.47 14.61 -27.20
N ALA A 50 17.99 14.19 -26.03
CA ALA A 50 16.67 13.61 -25.89
C ALA A 50 15.57 14.62 -26.29
N ASN A 51 14.63 14.15 -27.14
CA ASN A 51 13.49 14.94 -27.55
C ASN A 51 12.37 14.91 -26.50
N VAL A 52 11.28 15.61 -26.80
CA VAL A 52 10.09 15.71 -25.92
C VAL A 52 9.51 14.35 -25.60
N ASP A 53 9.29 13.51 -26.61
CA ASP A 53 8.61 12.21 -26.47
C ASP A 53 9.40 11.28 -25.56
N THR A 54 10.73 11.23 -25.77
CA THR A 54 11.66 10.48 -24.90
C THR A 54 11.60 10.97 -23.45
N ILE A 55 11.57 12.30 -23.22
CA ILE A 55 11.55 12.87 -21.86
C ILE A 55 10.22 12.55 -21.18
N VAL A 56 9.11 12.74 -21.87
CA VAL A 56 7.76 12.43 -21.32
C VAL A 56 7.63 10.94 -21.00
N ALA A 57 8.04 10.06 -21.92
CA ALA A 57 8.02 8.61 -21.69
C ALA A 57 8.88 8.22 -20.48
N ARG A 58 10.10 8.76 -20.33
CA ARG A 58 10.96 8.53 -19.16
C ARG A 58 10.29 8.93 -17.85
N ASN A 59 9.70 10.12 -17.79
CA ASN A 59 9.02 10.60 -16.60
C ASN A 59 7.83 9.70 -16.25
N PHE A 60 7.03 9.34 -17.25
CA PHE A 60 5.85 8.50 -17.06
C PHE A 60 6.19 7.12 -16.52
N ILE A 61 7.12 6.39 -17.18
CA ILE A 61 7.43 5.03 -16.76
C ILE A 61 8.19 4.96 -15.42
N ARG A 62 8.87 6.03 -14.99
CA ARG A 62 9.44 6.11 -13.64
C ARG A 62 8.36 6.20 -12.56
N MET A 63 7.22 6.83 -12.84
CA MET A 63 6.04 6.77 -11.94
C MET A 63 5.48 5.35 -11.87
N VAL A 64 5.41 4.64 -13.00
CA VAL A 64 5.01 3.23 -13.03
C VAL A 64 5.97 2.38 -12.19
N ALA A 65 7.29 2.56 -12.35
CA ALA A 65 8.28 1.85 -11.55
C ALA A 65 8.14 2.12 -10.05
N GLY A 66 7.83 3.36 -9.67
CA GLY A 66 7.58 3.73 -8.26
C GLY A 66 6.41 2.98 -7.65
N GLY A 67 5.28 2.89 -8.38
CA GLY A 67 4.11 2.11 -7.96
C GLY A 67 4.40 0.61 -7.88
N ALA A 68 5.05 0.06 -8.90
CA ALA A 68 5.44 -1.35 -8.94
C ALA A 68 6.39 -1.73 -7.79
N ALA A 69 7.33 -0.84 -7.43
CA ALA A 69 8.24 -1.05 -6.30
C ALA A 69 7.50 -1.14 -4.96
N ALA A 70 6.47 -0.32 -4.78
CA ALA A 70 5.65 -0.33 -3.58
C ALA A 70 4.93 -1.66 -3.39
N HIS A 71 4.29 -2.20 -4.44
CA HIS A 71 3.63 -3.51 -4.37
C HIS A 71 4.60 -4.68 -4.34
N SER A 72 5.82 -4.53 -4.89
CA SER A 72 6.88 -5.52 -4.75
C SER A 72 7.26 -5.71 -3.28
N ASP A 73 7.52 -4.63 -2.54
CA ASP A 73 7.84 -4.71 -1.11
C ASP A 73 6.69 -5.35 -0.31
N HIS A 74 5.46 -4.92 -0.57
CA HIS A 74 4.27 -5.46 0.09
C HIS A 74 4.12 -6.97 -0.16
N GLY A 75 4.11 -7.39 -1.41
CA GLY A 75 3.92 -8.82 -1.74
C GLY A 75 5.05 -9.71 -1.22
N ARG A 76 6.28 -9.19 -1.19
CA ARG A 76 7.43 -9.91 -0.62
C ARG A 76 7.28 -10.09 0.88
N ALA A 77 6.86 -9.04 1.63
CA ALA A 77 6.64 -9.14 3.07
C ALA A 77 5.60 -10.21 3.41
N VAL A 78 4.47 -10.25 2.68
CA VAL A 78 3.45 -11.29 2.86
C VAL A 78 4.00 -12.70 2.58
N ALA A 79 4.79 -12.85 1.50
CA ALA A 79 5.39 -14.15 1.15
C ALA A 79 6.43 -14.61 2.19
N GLU A 80 7.20 -13.70 2.77
CA GLU A 80 8.16 -13.98 3.84
C GLU A 80 7.44 -14.45 5.12
N VAL A 81 6.33 -13.82 5.49
CA VAL A 81 5.52 -14.26 6.64
C VAL A 81 4.90 -15.63 6.36
N LEU A 82 4.37 -15.87 5.16
CA LEU A 82 3.85 -17.20 4.80
C LEU A 82 4.93 -18.26 4.87
N LEU A 83 6.15 -17.95 4.43
CA LEU A 83 7.31 -18.84 4.56
C LEU A 83 7.65 -19.11 6.03
N ALA A 84 7.63 -18.09 6.89
CA ALA A 84 7.86 -18.25 8.31
C ALA A 84 6.80 -19.14 8.98
N VAL A 85 5.52 -18.97 8.61
CA VAL A 85 4.41 -19.84 9.07
C VAL A 85 4.65 -21.30 8.64
N ALA A 86 4.97 -21.54 7.36
CA ALA A 86 5.21 -22.87 6.84
C ALA A 86 6.39 -23.59 7.52
N ARG A 87 7.40 -22.82 7.96
CA ARG A 87 8.57 -23.32 8.71
C ARG A 87 8.33 -23.46 10.21
N GLY A 88 7.15 -23.12 10.72
CA GLY A 88 6.84 -23.13 12.14
C GLY A 88 7.58 -22.05 12.96
N HIS A 89 8.02 -20.99 12.31
CA HIS A 89 8.74 -19.88 12.95
C HIS A 89 7.83 -18.71 13.35
N SER A 90 6.57 -18.72 12.91
CA SER A 90 5.57 -17.71 13.30
C SER A 90 4.86 -18.13 14.62
N LYS A 91 4.55 -17.12 15.46
CA LYS A 91 3.77 -17.31 16.68
C LYS A 91 2.34 -16.77 16.54
N ASP A 92 2.17 -15.73 15.74
CA ASP A 92 0.96 -14.92 15.70
C ASP A 92 0.19 -15.07 14.37
N TYR A 93 0.85 -15.62 13.33
CA TYR A 93 0.23 -15.91 12.04
C TYR A 93 0.12 -17.42 11.81
N GLU A 94 -0.94 -17.82 11.13
CA GLU A 94 -1.25 -19.21 10.82
C GLU A 94 -1.88 -19.35 9.43
N ILE A 95 -1.97 -20.57 8.90
CA ILE A 95 -2.70 -20.86 7.67
C ILE A 95 -4.19 -20.95 8.03
N LYS A 96 -4.98 -19.96 7.62
CA LYS A 96 -6.44 -19.93 7.88
C LYS A 96 -7.26 -20.56 6.76
N ASP A 97 -6.81 -20.47 5.51
CA ASP A 97 -7.53 -21.03 4.36
C ASP A 97 -6.67 -22.08 3.64
N GLU A 98 -6.71 -23.32 4.14
CA GLU A 98 -6.00 -24.45 3.53
C GLU A 98 -6.52 -24.78 2.13
N GLN A 99 -7.82 -24.57 1.86
CA GLN A 99 -8.40 -24.86 0.55
C GLN A 99 -7.88 -23.86 -0.50
N LYS A 100 -7.75 -22.59 -0.10
CA LYS A 100 -7.11 -21.56 -0.92
C LYS A 100 -5.66 -21.92 -1.22
N ALA A 101 -4.91 -22.37 -0.22
CA ALA A 101 -3.51 -22.77 -0.39
C ALA A 101 -3.39 -23.94 -1.39
N ILE A 102 -4.23 -24.97 -1.25
CA ILE A 102 -4.28 -26.11 -2.17
C ILE A 102 -4.62 -25.66 -3.59
N LYS A 103 -5.63 -24.79 -3.74
CA LYS A 103 -6.04 -24.25 -5.06
C LYS A 103 -4.91 -23.51 -5.74
N VAL A 104 -4.26 -22.59 -5.00
CA VAL A 104 -3.15 -21.80 -5.56
C VAL A 104 -1.96 -22.69 -5.90
N ALA A 105 -1.64 -23.68 -5.06
CA ALA A 105 -0.58 -24.66 -5.34
C ALA A 105 -0.85 -25.42 -6.64
N LEU A 106 -2.07 -25.94 -6.82
CA LEU A 106 -2.47 -26.63 -8.04
C LEU A 106 -2.42 -25.75 -9.29
N ASP A 107 -2.84 -24.48 -9.18
CA ASP A 107 -2.78 -23.49 -10.27
C ASP A 107 -1.34 -23.32 -10.79
N PHE A 108 -0.35 -23.55 -9.95
CA PHE A 108 1.07 -23.39 -10.28
C PHE A 108 1.82 -24.73 -10.45
N GLY A 109 1.07 -25.85 -10.49
CA GLY A 109 1.63 -27.17 -10.74
C GLY A 109 2.44 -27.74 -9.58
N ILE A 110 2.21 -27.26 -8.37
CA ILE A 110 2.76 -27.85 -7.15
C ILE A 110 1.96 -29.11 -6.84
N GLU A 111 2.66 -30.23 -6.62
CA GLU A 111 2.03 -31.49 -6.27
C GLU A 111 1.42 -31.41 -4.86
N VAL A 112 0.13 -31.70 -4.77
CA VAL A 112 -0.61 -31.69 -3.50
C VAL A 112 -0.67 -33.09 -2.89
N GLY A 113 -1.31 -34.05 -3.58
CA GLY A 113 -1.44 -35.45 -3.11
C GLY A 113 -1.86 -35.53 -1.66
N ASP A 114 -1.23 -36.47 -0.93
CA ASP A 114 -1.43 -36.67 0.51
C ASP A 114 -0.41 -35.89 1.38
N ARG A 115 0.21 -34.86 0.83
CA ARG A 115 1.24 -34.05 1.52
C ARG A 115 0.63 -33.20 2.63
N PRO A 116 1.35 -33.02 3.76
CA PRO A 116 0.95 -32.05 4.78
C PRO A 116 0.84 -30.65 4.22
N ILE A 117 -0.17 -29.88 4.66
CA ILE A 117 -0.41 -28.51 4.18
C ILE A 117 0.81 -27.61 4.35
N GLY A 118 1.56 -27.75 5.44
CA GLY A 118 2.77 -26.97 5.69
C GLY A 118 3.86 -27.16 4.62
N GLU A 119 4.01 -28.38 4.07
CA GLU A 119 4.97 -28.65 2.99
C GLU A 119 4.52 -28.01 1.66
N ILE A 120 3.22 -28.06 1.37
CA ILE A 120 2.63 -27.44 0.18
C ILE A 120 2.81 -25.91 0.23
N VAL A 121 2.50 -25.32 1.39
CA VAL A 121 2.63 -23.88 1.59
C VAL A 121 4.09 -23.43 1.60
N LEU A 122 5.01 -24.28 2.11
CA LEU A 122 6.44 -23.99 2.05
C LEU A 122 6.91 -23.86 0.60
N GLU A 123 6.58 -24.81 -0.25
CA GLU A 123 6.94 -24.80 -1.67
C GLU A 123 6.29 -23.61 -2.41
N LEU A 124 5.03 -23.32 -2.08
CA LEU A 124 4.30 -22.19 -2.62
C LEU A 124 4.95 -20.83 -2.25
N ALA A 125 5.32 -20.64 -0.98
CA ALA A 125 5.97 -19.43 -0.52
C ALA A 125 7.37 -19.23 -1.15
N GLU A 126 8.16 -20.30 -1.26
CA GLU A 126 9.47 -20.26 -1.93
C GLU A 126 9.32 -19.96 -3.42
N MET A 127 8.33 -20.54 -4.10
CA MET A 127 8.02 -20.23 -5.49
C MET A 127 7.61 -18.76 -5.67
N ALA A 128 6.75 -18.25 -4.80
CA ALA A 128 6.28 -16.85 -4.83
C ALA A 128 7.46 -15.89 -4.63
N LEU A 129 8.31 -16.11 -3.64
CA LEU A 129 9.50 -15.31 -3.38
C LEU A 129 10.47 -15.32 -4.58
N GLY A 130 10.59 -16.46 -5.28
CA GLY A 130 11.41 -16.59 -6.48
C GLY A 130 11.00 -15.63 -7.60
N GLN A 131 9.73 -15.21 -7.67
CA GLN A 131 9.23 -14.32 -8.73
C GLN A 131 9.79 -12.89 -8.65
N TYR A 132 10.24 -12.44 -7.48
CA TYR A 132 10.81 -11.10 -7.30
C TYR A 132 12.19 -10.98 -7.94
N GLY A 133 13.12 -11.86 -7.59
CA GLY A 133 14.50 -11.84 -8.04
C GLY A 133 14.78 -12.49 -9.40
N GLN A 134 13.78 -13.10 -10.02
CA GLN A 134 13.91 -13.80 -11.30
C GLN A 134 14.36 -12.84 -12.41
N GLN A 135 15.36 -13.26 -13.23
CA GLN A 135 15.95 -12.44 -14.28
C GLN A 135 15.45 -12.81 -15.69
N GLU A 136 15.04 -14.04 -15.88
CA GLU A 136 14.61 -14.62 -17.17
C GLU A 136 13.32 -15.42 -17.01
N GLY A 137 12.69 -15.80 -18.11
CA GLY A 137 11.42 -16.52 -18.13
C GLY A 137 10.21 -15.58 -18.06
N LYS A 138 9.20 -15.94 -17.33
CA LYS A 138 8.00 -15.12 -17.06
C LYS A 138 7.58 -15.22 -15.59
N VAL A 139 7.01 -14.14 -15.07
CA VAL A 139 6.35 -14.16 -13.75
C VAL A 139 5.22 -15.18 -13.80
N LYS A 140 5.28 -16.19 -12.92
CA LYS A 140 4.37 -17.33 -12.98
C LYS A 140 2.90 -16.93 -12.75
N PHE A 141 2.65 -15.97 -11.88
CA PHE A 141 1.31 -15.47 -11.58
C PHE A 141 0.59 -14.83 -12.78
N VAL A 142 1.31 -14.44 -13.83
CA VAL A 142 0.73 -14.03 -15.12
C VAL A 142 -0.17 -15.12 -15.75
N GLU A 143 0.06 -16.39 -15.42
CA GLU A 143 -0.73 -17.52 -15.89
C GLU A 143 -2.18 -17.52 -15.38
N LYS A 144 -2.49 -16.77 -14.33
CA LYS A 144 -3.86 -16.52 -13.89
C LYS A 144 -4.65 -15.57 -14.77
N ALA A 145 -3.99 -14.83 -15.65
CA ALA A 145 -4.65 -13.94 -16.61
C ALA A 145 -5.37 -14.75 -17.70
N PRO A 146 -6.47 -14.22 -18.28
CA PRO A 146 -7.11 -14.84 -19.43
C PRO A 146 -6.13 -15.11 -20.57
N LEU A 147 -6.17 -16.29 -21.18
CA LEU A 147 -5.24 -16.71 -22.23
C LEU A 147 -5.08 -15.68 -23.37
N LYS A 148 -6.18 -15.04 -23.79
CA LYS A 148 -6.13 -13.97 -24.82
C LYS A 148 -5.29 -12.77 -24.40
N LEU A 149 -5.21 -12.47 -23.11
CA LEU A 149 -4.34 -11.40 -22.61
C LEU A 149 -2.89 -11.84 -22.61
N GLN A 150 -2.61 -13.06 -22.13
CA GLN A 150 -1.27 -13.64 -22.16
C GLN A 150 -0.69 -13.64 -23.59
N GLU A 151 -1.46 -14.13 -24.60
CA GLU A 151 -1.06 -14.12 -26.01
C GLU A 151 -0.76 -12.70 -26.53
N ARG A 152 -1.57 -11.70 -26.15
CA ARG A 152 -1.34 -10.30 -26.51
C ARG A 152 -0.06 -9.75 -25.91
N TRP A 153 0.21 -10.04 -24.65
CA TRP A 153 1.40 -9.60 -23.95
C TRP A 153 2.67 -10.23 -24.53
N GLU A 154 2.61 -11.52 -24.85
CA GLU A 154 3.73 -12.21 -25.51
C GLU A 154 4.00 -11.60 -26.89
N LYS A 155 2.95 -11.41 -27.71
CA LYS A 155 3.06 -10.81 -29.04
C LYS A 155 3.62 -9.38 -28.99
N ALA A 156 3.23 -8.60 -27.98
CA ALA A 156 3.72 -7.23 -27.77
C ALA A 156 5.10 -7.19 -27.11
N GLY A 157 5.64 -8.33 -26.65
CA GLY A 157 6.92 -8.41 -25.94
C GLY A 157 6.88 -7.75 -24.54
N VAL A 158 5.71 -7.71 -23.88
CA VAL A 158 5.51 -7.06 -22.58
C VAL A 158 5.20 -8.03 -21.44
N THR A 159 5.37 -9.34 -21.65
CA THR A 159 5.27 -10.33 -20.58
C THR A 159 6.43 -10.12 -19.58
N PRO A 160 6.14 -9.90 -18.27
CA PRO A 160 7.20 -9.63 -17.29
C PRO A 160 8.02 -10.88 -16.98
N ARG A 161 9.32 -10.70 -16.82
CA ARG A 161 10.28 -11.77 -16.49
C ARG A 161 10.40 -11.99 -14.99
N GLY A 162 10.36 -10.92 -14.21
CA GLY A 162 10.40 -10.91 -12.75
C GLY A 162 9.89 -9.59 -12.22
N VAL A 163 9.37 -9.54 -11.01
CA VAL A 163 8.75 -8.31 -10.47
C VAL A 163 9.79 -7.19 -10.37
N ASP A 164 10.87 -7.42 -9.63
CA ASP A 164 11.92 -6.41 -9.42
C ASP A 164 12.74 -6.18 -10.69
N ARG A 165 12.88 -7.19 -11.54
CA ARG A 165 13.63 -7.12 -12.78
C ARG A 165 13.12 -6.01 -13.70
N GLU A 166 11.80 -5.88 -13.82
CA GLU A 166 11.21 -4.87 -14.69
C GLU A 166 11.35 -3.46 -14.14
N ILE A 167 11.30 -3.31 -12.82
CA ILE A 167 11.52 -2.04 -12.12
C ILE A 167 12.96 -1.56 -12.33
N VAL A 168 13.94 -2.43 -12.09
CA VAL A 168 15.36 -2.14 -12.28
C VAL A 168 15.64 -1.76 -13.72
N GLU A 169 15.04 -2.46 -14.69
CA GLU A 169 15.24 -2.15 -16.10
C GLU A 169 14.65 -0.79 -16.50
N ILE A 170 13.52 -0.37 -15.96
CA ILE A 170 13.01 1.00 -16.15
C ILE A 170 14.04 2.03 -15.66
N MET A 171 14.58 1.84 -14.48
CA MET A 171 15.57 2.77 -13.92
C MET A 171 16.81 2.88 -14.79
N HIS A 172 17.28 1.77 -15.38
CA HIS A 172 18.41 1.76 -16.30
C HIS A 172 18.03 2.36 -17.66
N ARG A 173 16.98 1.90 -18.32
CA ARG A 173 16.57 2.39 -19.66
C ARG A 173 16.30 3.88 -19.69
N THR A 174 15.75 4.44 -18.63
CA THR A 174 15.43 5.86 -18.54
C THR A 174 16.64 6.74 -18.24
N HIS A 175 17.80 6.14 -17.91
CA HIS A 175 19.02 6.89 -17.64
C HIS A 175 19.58 7.53 -18.94
N MET A 176 20.36 8.59 -18.76
CA MET A 176 21.01 9.28 -19.87
C MET A 176 21.92 8.34 -20.66
N GLY A 177 21.79 8.35 -21.98
CA GLY A 177 22.63 7.54 -22.88
C GLY A 177 22.21 6.08 -23.03
N VAL A 178 21.04 5.67 -22.54
CA VAL A 178 20.56 4.29 -22.64
C VAL A 178 19.47 4.18 -23.70
N ASP A 179 18.19 4.27 -23.36
CA ASP A 179 17.12 4.13 -24.33
C ASP A 179 16.56 5.51 -24.72
N HIS A 180 16.46 5.76 -26.01
CA HIS A 180 15.94 7.01 -26.56
C HIS A 180 14.66 6.82 -27.40
N ASP A 181 14.24 5.58 -27.62
CA ASP A 181 12.99 5.25 -28.29
C ASP A 181 11.83 5.30 -27.29
N TYR A 182 10.93 6.25 -27.48
CA TYR A 182 9.80 6.45 -26.55
C TYR A 182 8.80 5.30 -26.59
N GLU A 183 8.58 4.65 -27.75
CA GLU A 183 7.67 3.50 -27.87
C GLU A 183 8.26 2.30 -27.10
N HIS A 184 9.54 2.07 -27.25
CA HIS A 184 10.26 1.02 -26.53
C HIS A 184 10.26 1.24 -25.00
N LEU A 185 10.41 2.50 -24.58
CA LEU A 185 10.27 2.89 -23.18
C LEU A 185 8.85 2.62 -22.65
N LEU A 186 7.80 3.02 -23.39
CA LEU A 186 6.42 2.78 -22.98
C LEU A 186 6.07 1.29 -22.91
N LEU A 187 6.59 0.48 -23.83
CA LEU A 187 6.43 -0.98 -23.76
C LEU A 187 7.10 -1.57 -22.52
N GLN A 188 8.26 -1.06 -22.09
CA GLN A 188 8.89 -1.47 -20.84
C GLN A 188 8.05 -1.02 -19.62
N GLY A 189 7.44 0.16 -19.67
CA GLY A 189 6.49 0.61 -18.66
C GLY A 189 5.28 -0.34 -18.55
N ALA A 190 4.70 -0.74 -19.70
CA ALA A 190 3.61 -1.71 -19.72
C ALA A 190 4.03 -3.07 -19.15
N ARG A 191 5.24 -3.55 -19.46
CA ARG A 191 5.79 -4.79 -18.88
C ARG A 191 5.91 -4.71 -17.36
N SER A 192 6.40 -3.58 -16.83
CA SER A 192 6.48 -3.37 -15.38
C SER A 192 5.10 -3.30 -14.73
N ALA A 193 4.13 -2.63 -15.37
CA ALA A 193 2.76 -2.56 -14.87
C ALA A 193 2.05 -3.94 -14.83
N ILE A 194 2.33 -4.81 -15.81
CA ILE A 194 1.85 -6.19 -15.78
C ILE A 194 2.56 -6.98 -14.67
N GLY A 195 3.87 -6.78 -14.49
CA GLY A 195 4.65 -7.36 -13.40
C GLY A 195 4.18 -6.89 -12.02
N ASP A 196 3.67 -5.69 -11.91
CA ASP A 196 3.02 -5.16 -10.71
C ASP A 196 1.67 -5.85 -10.46
N GLY A 197 0.71 -5.72 -11.39
CA GLY A 197 -0.65 -6.21 -11.20
C GLY A 197 -0.74 -7.75 -11.11
N TRP A 198 0.00 -8.48 -11.95
CA TRP A 198 0.03 -9.95 -11.99
C TRP A 198 1.25 -10.56 -11.32
N GLY A 199 2.04 -9.78 -10.66
CA GLY A 199 3.19 -10.19 -9.85
C GLY A 199 3.02 -9.69 -8.44
N GLY A 200 3.62 -8.56 -8.07
CA GLY A 200 3.62 -8.05 -6.70
C GLY A 200 2.25 -8.02 -6.03
N SER A 201 1.27 -7.40 -6.67
CA SER A 201 -0.10 -7.30 -6.14
C SER A 201 -0.83 -8.64 -6.10
N MET A 202 -0.71 -9.46 -7.15
CA MET A 202 -1.38 -10.77 -7.20
C MET A 202 -0.79 -11.74 -6.18
N ILE A 203 0.53 -11.77 -6.02
CA ILE A 203 1.21 -12.56 -4.99
C ILE A 203 0.69 -12.16 -3.61
N ALA A 204 0.67 -10.86 -3.31
CA ALA A 204 0.14 -10.37 -2.04
C ALA A 204 -1.29 -10.88 -1.80
N THR A 205 -2.20 -10.66 -2.75
CA THR A 205 -3.62 -11.03 -2.62
C THR A 205 -3.81 -12.53 -2.40
N GLU A 206 -3.17 -13.37 -3.22
CA GLU A 206 -3.32 -14.83 -3.12
C GLU A 206 -2.78 -15.37 -1.80
N LEU A 207 -1.65 -14.84 -1.33
CA LEU A 207 -1.02 -15.32 -0.09
C LEU A 207 -1.69 -14.74 1.17
N GLN A 208 -2.23 -13.52 1.10
CA GLN A 208 -3.05 -12.94 2.18
C GLN A 208 -4.31 -13.78 2.43
N ASP A 209 -4.97 -14.25 1.35
CA ASP A 209 -6.15 -15.09 1.50
C ASP A 209 -5.82 -16.40 2.23
N ILE A 210 -4.63 -16.96 2.02
CA ILE A 210 -4.16 -18.12 2.75
C ILE A 210 -3.94 -17.82 4.24
N LEU A 211 -3.29 -16.67 4.53
CA LEU A 211 -2.95 -16.27 5.90
C LEU A 211 -4.15 -15.78 6.69
N PHE A 212 -5.07 -15.02 6.06
CA PHE A 212 -6.11 -14.27 6.76
C PHE A 212 -7.53 -14.72 6.43
N GLY A 213 -7.69 -15.64 5.48
CA GLY A 213 -8.96 -16.12 4.96
C GLY A 213 -9.38 -15.40 3.67
N THR A 214 -9.99 -16.15 2.76
CA THR A 214 -10.56 -15.61 1.53
C THR A 214 -11.74 -14.70 1.87
N PRO A 215 -11.78 -13.45 1.37
CA PRO A 215 -12.85 -12.51 1.70
C PRO A 215 -14.17 -12.90 1.02
N GLU A 216 -15.28 -12.50 1.66
CA GLU A 216 -16.63 -12.66 1.12
C GLU A 216 -17.27 -11.29 0.85
N PRO A 217 -18.24 -11.19 -0.08
CA PRO A 217 -18.96 -9.94 -0.31
C PRO A 217 -19.64 -9.45 0.97
N ILE A 218 -19.50 -8.16 1.26
CA ILE A 218 -20.03 -7.53 2.48
C ILE A 218 -20.72 -6.21 2.16
N VAL A 219 -21.77 -5.90 2.91
CA VAL A 219 -22.40 -4.57 2.96
C VAL A 219 -21.75 -3.76 4.07
N SER A 220 -21.37 -2.52 3.79
CA SER A 220 -20.73 -1.64 4.75
C SER A 220 -21.19 -0.20 4.63
N THR A 221 -20.88 0.58 5.66
CA THR A 221 -21.00 2.04 5.65
C THR A 221 -19.63 2.66 5.42
N VAL A 222 -19.58 3.82 4.80
CA VAL A 222 -18.36 4.58 4.57
C VAL A 222 -18.49 6.03 5.00
N ASN A 223 -17.42 6.71 5.10
CA ASN A 223 -17.08 8.08 5.42
C ASN A 223 -16.73 8.28 6.90
N LEU A 224 -16.36 9.50 7.27
CA LEU A 224 -15.97 9.86 8.64
C LEU A 224 -17.10 9.68 9.67
N GLY A 225 -18.35 9.53 9.23
CA GLY A 225 -19.50 9.23 10.11
C GLY A 225 -19.46 7.83 10.75
N VAL A 226 -18.49 6.98 10.38
CA VAL A 226 -18.26 5.67 11.04
C VAL A 226 -17.60 5.81 12.41
N LEU A 227 -16.97 6.96 12.70
CA LEU A 227 -16.37 7.26 14.00
C LEU A 227 -17.45 7.40 15.07
N LYS A 228 -17.10 7.11 16.32
CA LYS A 228 -18.00 7.20 17.48
C LYS A 228 -17.41 8.05 18.58
N GLN A 229 -18.16 9.05 19.02
CA GLN A 229 -17.68 9.97 20.04
C GLN A 229 -17.35 9.31 21.38
N GLU A 230 -18.06 8.25 21.73
CA GLU A 230 -17.94 7.57 23.01
C GLU A 230 -16.90 6.45 23.04
N ASP A 231 -16.33 6.11 21.87
CA ASP A 231 -15.33 5.05 21.72
C ASP A 231 -13.94 5.65 21.53
N VAL A 232 -12.91 4.88 21.84
CA VAL A 232 -11.55 5.13 21.34
C VAL A 232 -11.57 4.90 19.83
N ASN A 233 -11.27 5.94 19.04
CA ASN A 233 -11.22 5.83 17.58
C ASN A 233 -9.78 5.68 17.10
N ILE A 234 -9.51 4.58 16.42
CA ILE A 234 -8.22 4.27 15.82
C ILE A 234 -8.38 4.14 14.31
N ILE A 235 -7.67 4.96 13.56
CA ILE A 235 -7.62 4.87 12.10
C ILE A 235 -6.40 4.05 11.68
N LEU A 236 -6.64 3.04 10.83
CA LEU A 236 -5.61 2.24 10.18
C LEU A 236 -5.44 2.75 8.75
N HIS A 237 -4.25 3.26 8.43
CA HIS A 237 -4.01 3.96 7.17
C HIS A 237 -2.72 3.49 6.50
N GLY A 238 -2.85 3.06 5.28
CA GLY A 238 -1.75 2.63 4.42
C GLY A 238 -2.06 1.38 3.61
N HIS A 239 -1.12 0.42 3.58
CA HIS A 239 -1.15 -0.72 2.67
C HIS A 239 -0.66 -2.04 3.29
N GLU A 240 -0.29 -2.07 4.59
CA GLU A 240 0.32 -3.23 5.22
C GLU A 240 -0.72 -4.13 5.93
N PRO A 241 -1.13 -5.25 5.31
CA PRO A 241 -2.16 -6.12 5.87
C PRO A 241 -1.68 -6.91 7.10
N LEU A 242 -0.39 -7.23 7.17
CA LEU A 242 0.18 -7.97 8.30
C LEU A 242 -0.04 -7.22 9.61
N LEU A 243 0.19 -5.90 9.60
CA LEU A 243 -0.06 -5.03 10.74
C LEU A 243 -1.56 -4.88 11.01
N SER A 244 -2.35 -4.57 9.98
CA SER A 244 -3.77 -4.24 10.18
C SER A 244 -4.57 -5.42 10.71
N GLU A 245 -4.30 -6.64 10.26
CA GLU A 245 -4.88 -7.87 10.81
C GLU A 245 -4.60 -8.03 12.31
N MET A 246 -3.36 -7.78 12.73
CA MET A 246 -3.00 -7.88 14.14
C MET A 246 -3.60 -6.75 14.99
N ILE A 247 -3.72 -5.54 14.45
CA ILE A 247 -4.41 -4.43 15.15
C ILE A 247 -5.88 -4.76 15.37
N VAL A 248 -6.57 -5.29 14.34
CA VAL A 248 -7.98 -5.72 14.48
C VAL A 248 -8.10 -6.80 15.56
N ALA A 249 -7.23 -7.81 15.52
CA ALA A 249 -7.22 -8.86 16.52
C ALA A 249 -6.95 -8.31 17.93
N ALA A 250 -5.94 -7.45 18.09
CA ALA A 250 -5.58 -6.85 19.38
C ALA A 250 -6.69 -5.98 19.96
N ALA A 251 -7.30 -5.10 19.14
CA ALA A 251 -8.37 -4.19 19.58
C ALA A 251 -9.61 -4.94 20.10
N ASN A 252 -9.87 -6.14 19.59
CA ASN A 252 -11.00 -6.98 19.99
C ASN A 252 -10.68 -7.89 21.21
N THR A 253 -9.48 -7.83 21.78
CA THR A 253 -9.17 -8.62 22.97
C THR A 253 -9.90 -8.08 24.19
N PRO A 254 -10.36 -8.96 25.13
CA PRO A 254 -10.97 -8.51 26.38
C PRO A 254 -10.07 -7.58 27.19
N GLU A 255 -8.76 -7.74 27.09
CA GLU A 255 -7.76 -6.88 27.73
C GLU A 255 -7.85 -5.44 27.21
N MET A 256 -7.85 -5.23 25.89
CA MET A 256 -7.87 -3.87 25.32
C MET A 256 -9.24 -3.22 25.48
N LEU A 257 -10.34 -3.96 25.36
CA LEU A 257 -11.68 -3.46 25.61
C LEU A 257 -11.85 -2.99 27.05
N LYS A 258 -11.35 -3.76 28.03
CA LYS A 258 -11.35 -3.36 29.43
C LYS A 258 -10.51 -2.11 29.68
N LYS A 259 -9.35 -1.98 29.05
CA LYS A 259 -8.52 -0.76 29.17
C LYS A 259 -9.19 0.46 28.57
N ALA A 260 -9.95 0.30 27.47
CA ALA A 260 -10.74 1.37 26.90
C ALA A 260 -11.86 1.83 27.87
N GLU A 261 -12.55 0.89 28.53
CA GLU A 261 -13.54 1.20 29.56
C GLU A 261 -12.91 1.92 30.78
N GLU A 262 -11.74 1.46 31.24
CA GLU A 262 -10.97 2.10 32.32
C GLU A 262 -10.53 3.52 31.96
N ALA A 263 -10.30 3.80 30.66
CA ALA A 263 -10.01 5.14 30.16
C ALA A 263 -11.26 6.03 30.01
N GLY A 264 -12.47 5.47 30.22
CA GLY A 264 -13.75 6.18 30.16
C GLY A 264 -14.46 6.08 28.80
N ALA A 265 -13.99 5.26 27.88
CA ALA A 265 -14.63 4.98 26.59
C ALA A 265 -15.66 3.83 26.72
N LYS A 266 -16.62 3.75 25.78
CA LYS A 266 -17.57 2.62 25.73
C LYS A 266 -17.02 1.41 24.96
N GLY A 267 -15.96 1.61 24.18
CA GLY A 267 -15.34 0.57 23.37
C GLY A 267 -14.22 1.12 22.50
N ILE A 268 -13.83 0.34 21.50
CA ILE A 268 -12.85 0.71 20.49
C ILE A 268 -13.51 0.65 19.12
N THR A 269 -13.48 1.76 18.39
CA THR A 269 -13.92 1.84 17.00
C THR A 269 -12.69 1.91 16.10
N LEU A 270 -12.61 0.95 15.17
CA LEU A 270 -11.61 0.97 14.08
C LEU A 270 -12.22 1.54 12.82
N GLY A 271 -11.44 2.28 12.07
CA GLY A 271 -11.78 2.75 10.73
C GLY A 271 -10.57 2.64 9.81
N GLY A 272 -10.81 2.31 8.54
CA GLY A 272 -9.74 2.15 7.57
C GLY A 272 -9.61 3.33 6.61
N ILE A 273 -8.39 3.61 6.14
CA ILE A 273 -8.12 4.56 5.04
C ILE A 273 -7.20 3.88 4.01
N CYS A 274 -7.46 4.13 2.72
CA CYS A 274 -6.72 3.59 1.58
C CYS A 274 -6.83 2.06 1.44
N CYS A 275 -5.78 1.35 1.02
CA CYS A 275 -5.83 -0.09 0.76
C CYS A 275 -6.07 -0.90 2.03
N THR A 276 -5.48 -0.50 3.14
CA THR A 276 -5.74 -1.11 4.46
C THR A 276 -7.24 -1.11 4.79
N ALA A 277 -7.99 -0.07 4.40
CA ALA A 277 -9.44 -0.04 4.59
C ALA A 277 -10.15 -1.21 3.91
N ASN A 278 -9.77 -1.52 2.66
CA ASN A 278 -10.38 -2.63 1.91
C ASN A 278 -10.04 -3.99 2.54
N GLU A 279 -8.79 -4.16 2.99
CA GLU A 279 -8.33 -5.40 3.61
C GLU A 279 -9.15 -5.75 4.88
N ILE A 280 -9.25 -4.81 5.80
CA ILE A 280 -9.95 -5.03 7.08
C ILE A 280 -11.49 -4.98 6.92
N LEU A 281 -12.00 -4.32 5.87
CA LEU A 281 -13.43 -4.35 5.56
C LEU A 281 -13.85 -5.76 5.14
N MET A 282 -13.18 -6.32 4.13
CA MET A 282 -13.60 -7.56 3.49
C MET A 282 -13.47 -8.79 4.40
N ARG A 283 -12.57 -8.76 5.38
CA ARG A 283 -12.35 -9.87 6.32
C ARG A 283 -12.99 -9.66 7.68
N HIS A 284 -13.10 -8.41 8.15
CA HIS A 284 -13.52 -8.11 9.52
C HIS A 284 -14.73 -7.17 9.62
N GLY A 285 -15.23 -6.67 8.49
CA GLY A 285 -16.34 -5.72 8.50
C GLY A 285 -15.98 -4.35 9.07
N VAL A 286 -14.70 -4.01 9.23
CA VAL A 286 -14.27 -2.69 9.68
C VAL A 286 -14.55 -1.66 8.60
N PRO A 287 -15.34 -0.61 8.90
CA PRO A 287 -15.81 0.31 7.87
C PRO A 287 -14.68 1.24 7.36
N PRO A 288 -14.68 1.58 6.06
CA PRO A 288 -13.79 2.61 5.53
C PRO A 288 -14.19 3.99 6.04
N ALA A 289 -13.26 4.69 6.69
CA ALA A 289 -13.45 6.07 7.11
C ALA A 289 -13.23 7.06 5.96
N GLY A 290 -12.43 6.69 4.96
CA GLY A 290 -12.16 7.52 3.80
C GLY A 290 -11.03 6.97 2.91
N ASN A 291 -10.63 7.80 1.95
CA ASN A 291 -9.50 7.54 1.07
C ASN A 291 -8.35 8.54 1.33
N PHE A 292 -7.37 8.59 0.43
CA PHE A 292 -6.23 9.50 0.50
C PHE A 292 -6.60 10.96 0.84
N LEU A 293 -7.69 11.49 0.30
CA LEU A 293 -8.08 12.90 0.48
C LEU A 293 -8.67 13.20 1.86
N GLN A 294 -9.21 12.19 2.57
CA GLN A 294 -9.86 12.37 3.87
C GLN A 294 -8.93 12.17 5.07
N GLN A 295 -7.67 11.82 4.89
CA GLN A 295 -6.79 11.49 6.01
C GLN A 295 -6.57 12.66 6.99
N GLU A 296 -6.43 13.90 6.50
CA GLU A 296 -6.37 15.09 7.35
C GLU A 296 -7.72 15.37 8.01
N HIS A 297 -8.81 15.25 7.24
CA HIS A 297 -10.16 15.47 7.75
C HIS A 297 -10.56 14.49 8.86
N ALA A 298 -10.02 13.25 8.84
CA ALA A 298 -10.22 12.32 9.94
C ALA A 298 -9.70 12.89 11.26
N ILE A 299 -8.50 13.49 11.26
CA ILE A 299 -7.93 14.17 12.43
C ILE A 299 -8.76 15.40 12.81
N MET A 300 -9.21 16.18 11.81
CA MET A 300 -9.99 17.41 12.01
C MET A 300 -11.37 17.15 12.62
N THR A 301 -11.87 15.91 12.63
CA THR A 301 -13.08 15.57 13.40
C THR A 301 -12.90 15.78 14.90
N GLY A 302 -11.66 15.84 15.39
CA GLY A 302 -11.34 15.91 16.81
C GLY A 302 -11.69 14.65 17.60
N CYS A 303 -12.02 13.56 16.91
CA CYS A 303 -12.48 12.30 17.50
C CYS A 303 -11.45 11.15 17.39
N VAL A 304 -10.47 11.26 16.50
CA VAL A 304 -9.46 10.23 16.28
C VAL A 304 -8.39 10.29 17.36
N ASP A 305 -8.24 9.23 18.13
CA ASP A 305 -7.27 9.15 19.22
C ASP A 305 -5.89 8.72 18.73
N ALA A 306 -5.86 7.80 17.76
CA ALA A 306 -4.63 7.42 17.07
C ALA A 306 -4.88 7.20 15.57
N MET A 307 -3.92 7.59 14.75
CA MET A 307 -3.83 7.21 13.35
C MET A 307 -2.55 6.42 13.16
N ILE A 308 -2.72 5.15 12.84
CA ILE A 308 -1.63 4.22 12.59
C ILE A 308 -1.29 4.29 11.11
N VAL A 309 -0.07 4.63 10.80
CA VAL A 309 0.40 4.78 9.43
C VAL A 309 1.52 3.79 9.16
N ASP A 310 1.35 2.97 8.17
CA ASP A 310 2.33 1.97 7.76
C ASP A 310 3.18 2.46 6.58
N VAL A 311 2.79 2.18 5.35
CA VAL A 311 3.47 2.60 4.12
C VAL A 311 2.46 3.06 3.08
N GLN A 312 2.92 3.92 2.15
CA GLN A 312 2.20 4.38 0.95
C GLN A 312 0.97 5.26 1.23
N CYS A 313 0.73 6.19 0.33
CA CYS A 313 -0.40 7.11 0.34
C CYS A 313 -0.53 7.96 1.63
N ILE A 314 0.51 8.10 2.42
CA ILE A 314 0.50 8.83 3.69
C ILE A 314 0.96 10.27 3.46
N MET A 315 0.15 11.26 3.85
CA MET A 315 0.51 12.66 3.75
C MET A 315 1.52 13.06 4.82
N PRO A 316 2.67 13.66 4.45
CA PRO A 316 3.65 14.16 5.43
C PRO A 316 3.13 15.26 6.34
N SER A 317 2.00 15.89 6.03
CA SER A 317 1.34 16.92 6.83
C SER A 317 0.64 16.39 8.10
N LEU A 318 0.35 15.09 8.19
CA LEU A 318 -0.44 14.52 9.28
C LEU A 318 0.06 14.86 10.69
N PRO A 319 1.37 14.78 11.02
CA PRO A 319 1.85 15.19 12.34
C PRO A 319 1.60 16.67 12.64
N GLN A 320 1.76 17.55 11.63
CA GLN A 320 1.50 18.98 11.78
C GLN A 320 0.01 19.26 12.03
N VAL A 321 -0.88 18.57 11.32
CA VAL A 321 -2.33 18.64 11.59
C VAL A 321 -2.65 18.18 13.00
N ALA A 322 -2.05 17.07 13.40
CA ALA A 322 -2.29 16.45 14.71
C ALA A 322 -1.85 17.35 15.89
N GLU A 323 -0.89 18.26 15.72
CA GLU A 323 -0.50 19.24 16.75
C GLU A 323 -1.66 20.15 17.17
N CYS A 324 -2.57 20.45 16.26
CA CYS A 324 -3.76 21.26 16.53
C CYS A 324 -4.85 20.49 17.28
N PHE A 325 -4.78 19.19 17.28
CA PHE A 325 -5.72 18.26 17.91
C PHE A 325 -5.05 17.45 19.01
N HIS A 326 -5.63 16.29 19.35
CA HIS A 326 -5.02 15.36 20.32
C HIS A 326 -4.49 14.09 19.65
N THR A 327 -4.84 13.86 18.36
CA THR A 327 -4.53 12.63 17.62
C THR A 327 -3.05 12.28 17.68
N LYS A 328 -2.71 11.05 18.07
CA LYS A 328 -1.36 10.50 17.91
C LYS A 328 -1.18 9.94 16.52
N ILE A 329 -0.17 10.41 15.81
CA ILE A 329 0.30 9.76 14.58
C ILE A 329 1.37 8.75 14.96
N ILE A 330 1.14 7.48 14.61
CA ILE A 330 2.05 6.37 14.95
C ILE A 330 2.53 5.75 13.65
N THR A 331 3.82 5.90 13.35
CA THR A 331 4.49 5.22 12.24
C THR A 331 5.01 3.86 12.67
N THR A 332 4.90 2.86 11.81
CA THR A 332 5.19 1.46 12.15
C THR A 332 6.28 0.82 11.31
N SER A 333 6.53 1.34 10.11
CA SER A 333 7.52 0.81 9.19
C SER A 333 8.85 1.57 9.30
N PRO A 334 10.01 0.88 9.26
CA PRO A 334 11.33 1.52 9.27
C PRO A 334 11.58 2.40 8.05
N ILE A 335 10.89 2.17 6.93
CA ILE A 335 11.04 2.93 5.69
C ILE A 335 10.03 4.07 5.54
N ALA A 336 9.11 4.25 6.48
CA ALA A 336 8.04 5.26 6.41
C ALA A 336 7.96 6.12 7.68
N LYS A 337 9.09 6.55 8.22
CA LYS A 337 9.14 7.43 9.40
C LYS A 337 8.77 8.87 9.05
N MET A 338 8.07 9.53 9.96
CA MET A 338 7.63 10.92 9.80
C MET A 338 8.12 11.78 10.97
N PRO A 339 8.76 12.93 10.71
CA PRO A 339 9.08 13.89 11.77
C PRO A 339 7.81 14.34 12.51
N GLY A 340 7.86 14.36 13.84
CA GLY A 340 6.70 14.72 14.68
C GLY A 340 5.75 13.56 15.02
N ALA A 341 5.85 12.42 14.36
CA ALA A 341 5.11 11.21 14.70
C ALA A 341 5.85 10.35 15.73
N GLN A 342 5.09 9.63 16.56
CA GLN A 342 5.64 8.56 17.39
C GLN A 342 5.98 7.37 16.50
N HIS A 343 7.16 6.78 16.66
CA HIS A 343 7.52 5.55 15.94
C HIS A 343 7.44 4.35 16.89
N ILE A 344 6.59 3.37 16.54
CA ILE A 344 6.53 2.05 17.18
C ILE A 344 6.73 1.04 16.06
N GLN A 345 7.97 0.56 15.90
CA GLN A 345 8.27 -0.37 14.83
C GLN A 345 7.49 -1.68 14.99
N PHE A 346 6.77 -2.05 13.96
CA PHE A 346 6.12 -3.34 13.87
C PHE A 346 7.15 -4.43 13.61
N ASP A 347 6.94 -5.60 14.24
CA ASP A 347 7.79 -6.77 14.13
C ASP A 347 6.87 -7.99 13.97
N GLU A 348 6.93 -8.64 12.83
CA GLU A 348 6.10 -9.80 12.49
C GLU A 348 6.42 -11.02 13.37
N ALA A 349 7.61 -11.07 13.97
CA ALA A 349 7.98 -12.12 14.91
C ALA A 349 7.36 -11.94 16.31
N ASP A 350 6.86 -10.73 16.63
CA ASP A 350 6.18 -10.37 17.89
C ASP A 350 4.93 -9.51 17.62
N ALA A 351 4.19 -9.89 16.58
CA ALA A 351 3.16 -9.06 15.96
C ALA A 351 2.01 -8.70 16.91
N MET A 352 1.50 -9.65 17.68
CA MET A 352 0.39 -9.42 18.62
C MET A 352 0.78 -8.47 19.76
N ASN A 353 1.98 -8.60 20.32
CA ASN A 353 2.43 -7.69 21.37
C ASN A 353 2.64 -6.27 20.84
N LYS A 354 3.21 -6.14 19.64
CA LYS A 354 3.35 -4.84 18.96
C LYS A 354 2.00 -4.21 18.63
N ALA A 355 1.05 -4.98 18.15
CA ALA A 355 -0.31 -4.53 17.92
C ALA A 355 -0.99 -4.02 19.20
N LYS A 356 -0.85 -4.75 20.32
CA LYS A 356 -1.37 -4.32 21.62
C LYS A 356 -0.71 -3.03 22.12
N GLU A 357 0.62 -2.89 21.95
CA GLU A 357 1.36 -1.66 22.28
C GLU A 357 0.79 -0.45 21.52
N ILE A 358 0.54 -0.63 20.24
CA ILE A 358 -0.02 0.41 19.37
C ILE A 358 -1.46 0.77 19.76
N VAL A 359 -2.33 -0.23 19.96
CA VAL A 359 -3.72 -0.02 20.39
C VAL A 359 -3.76 0.70 21.75
N LEU A 360 -2.91 0.30 22.68
CA LEU A 360 -2.82 0.93 24.01
C LEU A 360 -2.43 2.40 23.91
N ALA A 361 -1.51 2.75 22.99
CA ALA A 361 -1.14 4.15 22.77
C ALA A 361 -2.32 5.03 22.31
N GLY A 362 -3.28 4.44 21.56
CA GLY A 362 -4.55 5.09 21.22
C GLY A 362 -5.48 5.22 22.41
N ILE A 363 -5.65 4.15 23.18
CA ILE A 363 -6.48 4.14 24.40
C ILE A 363 -6.00 5.19 25.40
N ASP A 364 -4.70 5.24 25.68
CA ASP A 364 -4.10 6.21 26.60
C ASP A 364 -4.31 7.66 26.17
N ASN A 365 -4.53 7.87 24.87
CA ASN A 365 -4.74 9.19 24.30
C ASN A 365 -6.20 9.67 24.33
N TYR A 366 -7.15 8.79 24.58
CA TYR A 366 -8.59 9.12 24.64
C TYR A 366 -8.90 10.28 25.59
N LYS A 367 -8.29 10.29 26.78
CA LYS A 367 -8.43 11.34 27.78
C LYS A 367 -7.91 12.72 27.39
N ASN A 368 -7.13 12.79 26.32
CA ASN A 368 -6.50 14.03 25.84
C ASN A 368 -7.33 14.75 24.77
N ARG A 369 -8.54 14.27 24.47
CA ARG A 369 -9.45 14.95 23.52
C ARG A 369 -9.68 16.40 23.90
N LYS A 370 -9.61 17.27 22.88
CA LYS A 370 -9.76 18.72 23.03
C LYS A 370 -11.10 19.17 22.44
N GLY A 371 -12.05 19.52 23.28
CA GLY A 371 -13.33 20.06 22.85
C GLY A 371 -14.31 19.03 22.27
N ASP A 372 -15.32 19.52 21.56
CA ASP A 372 -16.35 18.68 20.95
C ASP A 372 -15.91 18.09 19.62
N SER A 373 -16.21 16.82 19.43
CA SER A 373 -15.96 16.14 18.16
C SER A 373 -16.96 16.57 17.09
N LYS A 374 -16.47 16.74 15.85
CA LYS A 374 -17.27 17.13 14.68
C LYS A 374 -17.40 15.97 13.71
N ILE A 375 -18.03 14.88 14.16
CA ILE A 375 -18.27 13.72 13.31
C ILE A 375 -19.42 14.04 12.35
N PRO A 376 -19.28 13.75 11.04
CA PRO A 376 -20.40 13.90 10.10
C PRO A 376 -21.61 13.04 10.50
N GLU A 377 -22.81 13.61 10.49
CA GLU A 377 -24.04 12.87 10.80
C GLU A 377 -24.41 11.85 9.73
N HIS A 378 -24.02 12.13 8.50
CA HIS A 378 -24.39 11.30 7.35
C HIS A 378 -23.39 10.20 7.09
N LYS A 379 -23.91 8.96 6.95
CA LYS A 379 -23.18 7.79 6.50
C LYS A 379 -23.70 7.35 5.15
N GLN A 380 -22.79 6.93 4.29
CA GLN A 380 -23.14 6.27 3.04
C GLN A 380 -23.08 4.75 3.25
N GLU A 381 -23.96 4.02 2.58
CA GLU A 381 -23.95 2.56 2.53
C GLU A 381 -23.62 2.11 1.11
N PHE A 382 -22.85 1.04 1.00
CA PHE A 382 -22.57 0.40 -0.28
C PHE A 382 -22.35 -1.11 -0.11
N ILE A 383 -22.45 -1.84 -1.22
CA ILE A 383 -22.28 -3.29 -1.29
C ILE A 383 -20.98 -3.62 -1.97
#